data_6763afffab8982d4c355ed7fd5c3918b
#
_entry.id   6763afffab8982d4c355ed7fd5c3918b
#
_cell.length_a   1.000
_cell.length_b   1.000
_cell.length_c   1.000
_cell.angle_alpha   90.00
_cell.angle_beta   90.00
_cell.angle_gamma   90.00
#
_symmetry.space_group_name_H-M   'P 1'
#
loop_
_entity.id
_entity.type
_entity.pdbx_description
1 polymer ?
#
loop_
_entity_poly.entity_id
_entity_poly.type
_entity_poly.pdbx_seq_one_letter_code
_entity_poly.pdbx_strand_id
1 'polypeptide(L)'
;VGSSTLLLAFTLLDKPRMLSRADLPRLLVLALLGHTLYQFTFIFGIDRTSASNSALLISMTPVVVVLLGHMTGQERSSSLTWVGVTASVLGVYLVMDPSSANGGSIVGDLLILGAAICWAFYTVGSKSLLGRLGPLRLSAYTMALGSLFYIPFGIPSLLRLPFEQVPWTAWLGTVYSFVFALSAGYFFWYYAVSRLGATRTAIYSNLTPVTGLAIAWLTLGENVSVRQMLGAAVILVSTYLVRQSRITETEV
;
A
#
# COMPACT_ATOMS: atom_id res chain seq x y z
N VAL A 1 -12.26 5.21 9.98
CA VAL A 1 -13.20 4.76 11.05
C VAL A 1 -14.04 3.60 10.54
N GLY A 2 -14.80 3.73 9.45
CA GLY A 2 -15.67 2.64 8.94
C GLY A 2 -14.94 1.31 8.73
N SER A 3 -13.77 1.34 8.10
CA SER A 3 -12.94 0.15 7.86
C SER A 3 -12.44 -0.50 9.16
N SER A 4 -11.98 0.29 10.12
CA SER A 4 -11.53 -0.21 11.41
C SER A 4 -12.67 -0.85 12.21
N THR A 5 -13.86 -0.23 12.19
CA THR A 5 -15.06 -0.79 12.84
C THR A 5 -15.46 -2.12 12.21
N LEU A 6 -15.48 -2.19 10.88
CA LEU A 6 -15.80 -3.42 10.15
C LEU A 6 -14.82 -4.55 10.46
N LEU A 7 -13.52 -4.28 10.40
CA LEU A 7 -12.49 -5.29 10.70
C LEU A 7 -12.52 -5.71 12.17
N LEU A 8 -12.76 -4.79 13.11
CA LEU A 8 -12.93 -5.14 14.53
C LEU A 8 -14.13 -6.05 14.74
N ALA A 9 -15.26 -5.77 14.08
CA ALA A 9 -16.43 -6.65 14.16
C ALA A 9 -16.11 -8.06 13.66
N PHE A 10 -15.36 -8.20 12.56
CA PHE A 10 -14.93 -9.51 12.07
C PHE A 10 -13.96 -10.23 13.02
N THR A 11 -13.19 -9.50 13.85
CA THR A 11 -12.34 -10.18 14.85
C THR A 11 -13.13 -10.89 15.94
N LEU A 12 -14.41 -10.54 16.14
CA LEU A 12 -15.29 -11.24 17.08
C LEU A 12 -15.68 -12.63 16.59
N LEU A 13 -15.63 -12.85 15.27
CA LEU A 13 -15.91 -14.13 14.63
C LEU A 13 -14.67 -15.03 14.50
N ASP A 14 -13.48 -14.48 14.76
CA ASP A 14 -12.22 -15.22 14.70
C ASP A 14 -11.86 -15.84 16.06
N LYS A 15 -11.04 -16.91 16.02
CA LYS A 15 -10.55 -17.56 17.24
C LYS A 15 -9.79 -16.57 18.12
N PRO A 16 -10.07 -16.48 19.44
CA PRO A 16 -9.43 -15.51 20.31
C PRO A 16 -7.90 -15.70 20.32
N ARG A 17 -7.19 -14.65 19.94
CA ARG A 17 -5.72 -14.56 20.06
C ARG A 17 -5.43 -13.39 20.99
N MET A 18 -4.76 -13.68 22.09
CA MET A 18 -4.53 -12.66 23.12
C MET A 18 -3.48 -11.64 22.67
N LEU A 19 -3.87 -10.38 22.71
CA LEU A 19 -2.96 -9.25 22.58
C LEU A 19 -2.15 -9.13 23.88
N SER A 20 -0.84 -9.25 23.79
CA SER A 20 0.05 -9.00 24.92
C SER A 20 0.25 -7.50 25.13
N ARG A 21 0.38 -7.05 26.37
CA ARG A 21 0.76 -5.66 26.68
C ARG A 21 2.11 -5.29 26.04
N ALA A 22 3.01 -6.26 25.87
CA ALA A 22 4.29 -6.08 25.21
C ALA A 22 4.16 -5.79 23.69
N ASP A 23 3.00 -6.10 23.08
CA ASP A 23 2.75 -5.83 21.67
C ASP A 23 2.29 -4.40 21.41
N LEU A 24 1.74 -3.74 22.43
CA LEU A 24 1.11 -2.44 22.29
C LEU A 24 2.06 -1.37 21.73
N PRO A 25 3.32 -1.21 22.21
CA PRO A 25 4.23 -0.23 21.61
C PRO A 25 4.51 -0.49 20.12
N ARG A 26 4.68 -1.76 19.73
CA ARG A 26 4.89 -2.12 18.33
C ARG A 26 3.65 -1.84 17.47
N LEU A 27 2.47 -2.18 17.97
CA LEU A 27 1.21 -1.85 17.30
C LEU A 27 1.00 -0.34 17.13
N LEU A 28 1.33 0.45 18.15
CA LEU A 28 1.25 1.92 18.07
C LEU A 28 2.19 2.48 17.01
N VAL A 29 3.44 2.03 16.96
CA VAL A 29 4.40 2.45 15.93
C VAL A 29 3.90 2.05 14.53
N LEU A 30 3.42 0.81 14.37
CA LEU A 30 2.90 0.35 13.09
C LEU A 30 1.63 1.11 12.67
N ALA A 31 0.73 1.40 13.62
CA ALA A 31 -0.48 2.18 13.36
C ALA A 31 -0.13 3.62 12.92
N LEU A 32 0.85 4.23 13.60
CA LEU A 32 1.32 5.57 13.28
C LEU A 32 1.97 5.61 11.89
N LEU A 33 2.86 4.66 11.58
CA LEU A 33 3.54 4.59 10.28
C LEU A 33 2.56 4.23 9.15
N GLY A 34 1.81 3.14 9.30
CA GLY A 34 1.04 2.55 8.20
C GLY A 34 -0.31 3.23 7.94
N HIS A 35 -0.87 3.94 8.92
CA HIS A 35 -2.19 4.54 8.77
C HIS A 35 -2.17 6.06 8.97
N THR A 36 -1.42 6.59 9.93
CA THR A 36 -1.42 8.02 10.18
C THR A 36 -0.43 8.75 9.28
N LEU A 37 0.87 8.48 9.43
CA LEU A 37 1.92 9.16 8.65
C LEU A 37 1.81 8.85 7.15
N TYR A 38 1.55 7.59 6.81
CA TYR A 38 1.31 7.19 5.42
C TYR A 38 0.17 8.01 4.79
N GLN A 39 -0.98 8.10 5.44
CA GLN A 39 -2.13 8.84 4.91
C GLN A 39 -1.84 10.34 4.81
N PHE A 40 -1.21 10.96 5.83
CA PHE A 40 -0.84 12.36 5.76
C PHE A 40 0.13 12.63 4.63
N THR A 41 1.24 11.89 4.56
CA THR A 41 2.24 12.10 3.52
C THR A 41 1.67 11.82 2.13
N PHE A 42 0.82 10.80 1.99
CA PHE A 42 0.18 10.47 0.72
C PHE A 42 -0.82 11.56 0.28
N ILE A 43 -1.75 11.97 1.14
CA ILE A 43 -2.80 12.95 0.79
C ILE A 43 -2.18 14.32 0.51
N PHE A 44 -1.29 14.80 1.39
CA PHE A 44 -0.61 16.09 1.16
C PHE A 44 0.39 16.04 0.00
N GLY A 45 0.92 14.86 -0.30
CA GLY A 45 1.79 14.64 -1.45
C GLY A 45 1.02 14.71 -2.76
N ILE A 46 -0.07 13.96 -2.90
CA ILE A 46 -0.87 13.90 -4.14
C ILE A 46 -1.53 15.25 -4.47
N ASP A 47 -1.81 16.07 -3.46
CA ASP A 47 -2.29 17.45 -3.62
C ASP A 47 -1.23 18.41 -4.23
N ARG A 48 0.06 18.04 -4.13
CA ARG A 48 1.20 18.89 -4.51
C ARG A 48 2.05 18.35 -5.63
N THR A 49 1.76 17.15 -6.12
CA THR A 49 2.46 16.55 -7.27
C THR A 49 1.47 15.98 -8.27
N SER A 50 1.98 15.54 -9.44
CA SER A 50 1.14 14.92 -10.45
C SER A 50 0.76 13.48 -10.08
N ALA A 51 -0.37 13.00 -10.62
CA ALA A 51 -0.77 11.61 -10.48
C ALA A 51 0.30 10.64 -11.01
N SER A 52 0.98 11.00 -12.10
CA SER A 52 2.07 10.23 -12.70
C SER A 52 3.27 10.13 -11.76
N ASN A 53 3.74 11.25 -11.19
CA ASN A 53 4.83 11.24 -10.22
C ASN A 53 4.46 10.43 -8.98
N SER A 54 3.24 10.63 -8.45
CA SER A 54 2.75 9.88 -7.29
C SER A 54 2.81 8.38 -7.52
N ALA A 55 2.31 7.91 -8.64
CA ALA A 55 2.29 6.48 -8.95
C ALA A 55 3.70 5.92 -9.17
N LEU A 56 4.62 6.68 -9.83
CA LEU A 56 6.01 6.28 -9.98
C LEU A 56 6.71 6.16 -8.62
N LEU A 57 6.57 7.18 -7.76
CA LEU A 57 7.23 7.20 -6.46
C LEU A 57 6.68 6.10 -5.51
N ILE A 58 5.36 5.85 -5.52
CA ILE A 58 4.78 4.71 -4.79
C ILE A 58 5.29 3.36 -5.31
N SER A 59 5.58 3.25 -6.61
CA SER A 59 6.14 2.02 -7.18
C SER A 59 7.57 1.71 -6.69
N MET A 60 8.23 2.65 -6.02
CA MET A 60 9.49 2.40 -5.30
C MET A 60 9.31 1.56 -4.03
N THR A 61 8.07 1.38 -3.55
CA THR A 61 7.79 0.61 -2.33
C THR A 61 8.45 -0.78 -2.31
N PRO A 62 8.38 -1.62 -3.36
CA PRO A 62 9.04 -2.93 -3.35
C PRO A 62 10.57 -2.83 -3.18
N VAL A 63 11.20 -1.80 -3.74
CA VAL A 63 12.66 -1.57 -3.58
C VAL A 63 12.98 -1.30 -2.10
N VAL A 64 12.18 -0.43 -1.46
CA VAL A 64 12.35 -0.12 -0.02
C VAL A 64 12.05 -1.33 0.86
N VAL A 65 11.02 -2.14 0.53
CA VAL A 65 10.69 -3.38 1.24
C VAL A 65 11.85 -4.38 1.18
N VAL A 66 12.42 -4.60 -0.02
CA VAL A 66 13.59 -5.50 -0.19
C VAL A 66 14.78 -5.00 0.62
N LEU A 67 15.05 -3.69 0.56
CA LEU A 67 16.15 -3.07 1.32
C LEU A 67 15.96 -3.27 2.83
N LEU A 68 14.78 -2.95 3.36
CA LEU A 68 14.46 -3.09 4.77
C LEU A 68 14.46 -4.56 5.22
N GLY A 69 13.90 -5.47 4.43
CA GLY A 69 13.91 -6.91 4.70
C GLY A 69 15.33 -7.45 4.81
N HIS A 70 16.21 -7.00 3.92
CA HIS A 70 17.63 -7.36 3.93
C HIS A 70 18.38 -6.74 5.14
N MET A 71 18.21 -5.44 5.40
CA MET A 71 18.86 -4.74 6.51
C MET A 71 18.42 -5.26 7.89
N THR A 72 17.15 -5.64 8.03
CA THR A 72 16.63 -6.23 9.28
C THR A 72 16.94 -7.72 9.43
N GLY A 73 17.55 -8.33 8.42
CA GLY A 73 17.85 -9.76 8.40
C GLY A 73 16.63 -10.67 8.28
N GLN A 74 15.44 -10.12 8.04
CA GLN A 74 14.20 -10.90 7.93
C GLN A 74 14.09 -11.67 6.63
N GLU A 75 14.63 -11.12 5.55
CA GLU A 75 14.63 -11.71 4.22
C GLU A 75 15.99 -11.53 3.55
N ARG A 76 16.59 -12.60 3.05
CA ARG A 76 17.79 -12.54 2.22
C ARG A 76 17.38 -12.63 0.76
N SER A 77 17.51 -11.52 0.07
CA SER A 77 17.14 -11.38 -1.34
C SER A 77 18.31 -11.69 -2.26
N SER A 78 18.07 -12.48 -3.31
CA SER A 78 19.07 -12.75 -4.34
C SER A 78 19.26 -11.55 -5.27
N SER A 79 20.35 -11.55 -6.04
CA SER A 79 20.59 -10.53 -7.08
C SER A 79 19.44 -10.47 -8.09
N LEU A 80 18.80 -11.61 -8.39
CA LEU A 80 17.62 -11.66 -9.27
C LEU A 80 16.43 -10.90 -8.69
N THR A 81 16.25 -10.94 -7.36
CA THR A 81 15.20 -10.15 -6.68
C THR A 81 15.46 -8.66 -6.88
N TRP A 82 16.70 -8.18 -6.67
CA TRP A 82 17.06 -6.78 -6.87
C TRP A 82 16.86 -6.32 -8.31
N VAL A 83 17.31 -7.13 -9.28
CA VAL A 83 17.08 -6.85 -10.71
C VAL A 83 15.60 -6.77 -11.01
N GLY A 84 14.80 -7.72 -10.51
CA GLY A 84 13.35 -7.71 -10.74
C GLY A 84 12.66 -6.49 -10.14
N VAL A 85 12.91 -6.13 -8.88
CA VAL A 85 12.24 -4.96 -8.28
C VAL A 85 12.67 -3.65 -8.92
N THR A 86 13.94 -3.48 -9.30
CA THR A 86 14.38 -2.26 -10.00
C THR A 86 13.83 -2.19 -11.42
N ALA A 87 13.80 -3.31 -12.14
CA ALA A 87 13.22 -3.36 -13.48
C ALA A 87 11.71 -3.07 -13.44
N SER A 88 10.98 -3.49 -12.40
CA SER A 88 9.55 -3.17 -12.28
C SER A 88 9.29 -1.66 -12.16
N VAL A 89 10.16 -0.90 -11.51
CA VAL A 89 10.07 0.56 -11.44
C VAL A 89 10.23 1.19 -12.82
N LEU A 90 11.20 0.69 -13.62
CA LEU A 90 11.34 1.12 -15.01
C LEU A 90 10.10 0.79 -15.84
N GLY A 91 9.50 -0.38 -15.62
CA GLY A 91 8.24 -0.75 -16.26
C GLY A 91 7.09 0.20 -15.91
N VAL A 92 6.96 0.60 -14.64
CA VAL A 92 5.97 1.61 -14.22
C VAL A 92 6.24 2.96 -14.90
N TYR A 93 7.49 3.40 -14.94
CA TYR A 93 7.86 4.63 -15.67
C TYR A 93 7.48 4.59 -17.17
N LEU A 94 7.59 3.43 -17.81
CA LEU A 94 7.18 3.26 -19.20
C LEU A 94 5.66 3.26 -19.39
N VAL A 95 4.88 2.72 -18.42
CA VAL A 95 3.41 2.75 -18.49
C VAL A 95 2.86 4.15 -18.30
N MET A 96 3.55 4.98 -17.51
CA MET A 96 3.09 6.33 -17.23
C MET A 96 3.32 7.27 -18.41
N ASP A 97 2.44 8.27 -18.55
CA ASP A 97 2.61 9.35 -19.51
C ASP A 97 3.48 10.47 -18.91
N PRO A 98 4.70 10.71 -19.43
CA PRO A 98 5.55 11.79 -18.95
C PRO A 98 4.98 13.18 -19.19
N SER A 99 4.08 13.36 -20.17
CA SER A 99 3.45 14.65 -20.45
C SER A 99 2.54 15.11 -19.31
N SER A 100 2.00 14.16 -18.53
CA SER A 100 1.19 14.44 -17.34
C SER A 100 2.04 14.73 -16.08
N ALA A 101 3.37 14.60 -16.16
CA ALA A 101 4.29 14.87 -15.06
C ALA A 101 4.58 16.37 -14.84
N ASN A 102 4.15 17.23 -15.77
CA ASN A 102 4.37 18.67 -15.69
C ASN A 102 3.46 19.29 -14.60
N GLY A 103 4.06 19.80 -13.53
CA GLY A 103 3.36 20.55 -12.48
C GLY A 103 3.56 20.07 -11.04
N GLY A 104 4.34 19.02 -10.81
CA GLY A 104 4.64 18.57 -9.46
C GLY A 104 5.66 19.43 -8.73
N SER A 105 5.50 19.59 -7.40
CA SER A 105 6.51 20.22 -6.55
C SER A 105 7.41 19.15 -5.93
N ILE A 106 8.68 19.49 -5.72
CA ILE A 106 9.64 18.62 -5.01
C ILE A 106 9.12 18.22 -3.63
N VAL A 107 8.40 19.12 -2.95
CA VAL A 107 7.79 18.83 -1.66
C VAL A 107 6.72 17.75 -1.78
N GLY A 108 5.87 17.80 -2.82
CA GLY A 108 4.89 16.76 -3.11
C GLY A 108 5.55 15.42 -3.38
N ASP A 109 6.59 15.40 -4.20
CA ASP A 109 7.35 14.19 -4.53
C ASP A 109 8.01 13.56 -3.29
N LEU A 110 8.63 14.37 -2.44
CA LEU A 110 9.22 13.91 -1.17
C LEU A 110 8.17 13.36 -0.19
N LEU A 111 6.98 13.95 -0.15
CA LEU A 111 5.88 13.44 0.68
C LEU A 111 5.40 12.07 0.18
N ILE A 112 5.24 11.90 -1.13
CA ILE A 112 4.86 10.58 -1.72
C ILE A 112 5.95 9.53 -1.48
N LEU A 113 7.21 9.89 -1.64
CA LEU A 113 8.30 8.97 -1.30
C LEU A 113 8.30 8.62 0.19
N GLY A 114 8.02 9.59 1.07
CA GLY A 114 7.80 9.37 2.49
C GLY A 114 6.67 8.39 2.76
N ALA A 115 5.56 8.47 2.01
CA ALA A 115 4.47 7.50 2.08
C ALA A 115 4.94 6.09 1.69
N ALA A 116 5.68 5.94 0.59
CA ALA A 116 6.23 4.65 0.17
C ALA A 116 7.15 4.04 1.24
N ILE A 117 7.98 4.86 1.88
CA ILE A 117 8.85 4.46 2.98
C ILE A 117 8.04 4.03 4.20
N CYS A 118 7.04 4.82 4.62
CA CYS A 118 6.14 4.47 5.74
C CYS A 118 5.44 3.13 5.50
N TRP A 119 4.93 2.91 4.28
CA TRP A 119 4.30 1.67 3.90
C TRP A 119 5.25 0.46 3.93
N ALA A 120 6.49 0.65 3.48
CA ALA A 120 7.51 -0.39 3.54
C ALA A 120 7.88 -0.77 4.99
N PHE A 121 8.09 0.22 5.87
CA PHE A 121 8.30 -0.02 7.30
C PHE A 121 7.12 -0.73 7.95
N TYR A 122 5.89 -0.31 7.63
CA TYR A 122 4.67 -0.96 8.11
C TYR A 122 4.60 -2.43 7.64
N THR A 123 4.93 -2.71 6.38
CA THR A 123 4.89 -4.06 5.81
C THR A 123 5.95 -4.97 6.45
N VAL A 124 7.21 -4.53 6.50
CA VAL A 124 8.32 -5.34 7.05
C VAL A 124 8.23 -5.44 8.58
N GLY A 125 7.94 -4.33 9.26
CA GLY A 125 7.85 -4.28 10.73
C GLY A 125 6.69 -5.07 11.31
N SER A 126 5.66 -5.36 10.51
CA SER A 126 4.49 -6.12 10.95
C SER A 126 4.71 -7.64 11.04
N LYS A 127 5.80 -8.17 10.44
CA LYS A 127 6.01 -9.63 10.30
C LYS A 127 5.92 -10.39 11.63
N SER A 128 6.57 -9.91 12.68
CA SER A 128 6.58 -10.56 14.00
C SER A 128 5.19 -10.61 14.66
N LEU A 129 4.41 -9.53 14.51
CA LEU A 129 3.03 -9.49 15.05
C LEU A 129 2.06 -10.27 14.16
N LEU A 130 2.31 -10.31 12.85
CA LEU A 130 1.48 -11.03 11.89
C LEU A 130 1.45 -12.53 12.17
N GLY A 131 2.60 -13.13 12.55
CA GLY A 131 2.67 -14.54 12.95
C GLY A 131 1.83 -14.86 14.19
N ARG A 132 1.70 -13.91 15.13
CA ARG A 132 0.96 -14.12 16.40
C ARG A 132 -0.51 -13.71 16.29
N LEU A 133 -0.81 -12.55 15.74
CA LEU A 133 -2.17 -12.00 15.69
C LEU A 133 -2.95 -12.49 14.46
N GLY A 134 -2.24 -12.82 13.38
CA GLY A 134 -2.82 -13.11 12.08
C GLY A 134 -3.24 -11.85 11.31
N PRO A 135 -3.55 -12.00 10.01
CA PRO A 135 -3.83 -10.87 9.12
C PRO A 135 -4.99 -10.00 9.57
N LEU A 136 -6.10 -10.61 9.95
CA LEU A 136 -7.33 -9.91 10.32
C LEU A 136 -7.15 -9.00 11.54
N ARG A 137 -6.60 -9.54 12.63
CA ARG A 137 -6.43 -8.80 13.88
C ARG A 137 -5.36 -7.72 13.76
N LEU A 138 -4.26 -8.03 13.08
CA LEU A 138 -3.22 -7.04 12.83
C LEU A 138 -3.78 -5.84 12.06
N SER A 139 -4.50 -6.08 10.95
CA SER A 139 -5.15 -5.02 10.17
C SER A 139 -6.16 -4.24 11.01
N ALA A 140 -7.02 -4.94 11.76
CA ALA A 140 -8.04 -4.32 12.59
C ALA A 140 -7.44 -3.39 13.66
N TYR A 141 -6.46 -3.90 14.42
CA TYR A 141 -5.87 -3.15 15.53
C TYR A 141 -5.01 -1.97 15.05
N THR A 142 -4.16 -2.17 14.04
CA THR A 142 -3.35 -1.07 13.52
C THR A 142 -4.20 0.00 12.86
N MET A 143 -5.26 -0.38 12.13
CA MET A 143 -6.18 0.56 11.51
C MET A 143 -7.03 1.31 12.55
N ALA A 144 -7.49 0.64 13.61
CA ALA A 144 -8.23 1.28 14.69
C ALA A 144 -7.37 2.31 15.43
N LEU A 145 -6.16 1.92 15.84
CA LEU A 145 -5.22 2.81 16.51
C LEU A 145 -4.81 3.99 15.60
N GLY A 146 -4.50 3.72 14.32
CA GLY A 146 -4.18 4.77 13.36
C GLY A 146 -5.34 5.73 13.12
N SER A 147 -6.58 5.22 13.10
CA SER A 147 -7.78 6.08 13.02
C SER A 147 -7.90 7.03 14.20
N LEU A 148 -7.57 6.60 15.42
CA LEU A 148 -7.62 7.46 16.61
C LEU A 148 -6.68 8.67 16.46
N PHE A 149 -5.50 8.49 15.89
CA PHE A 149 -4.57 9.59 15.62
C PHE A 149 -5.04 10.49 14.47
N TYR A 150 -5.80 9.95 13.51
CA TYR A 150 -6.25 10.70 12.33
C TYR A 150 -7.55 11.49 12.58
N ILE A 151 -8.44 10.99 13.44
CA ILE A 151 -9.75 11.57 13.73
C ILE A 151 -9.68 13.07 14.09
N PRO A 152 -8.79 13.53 15.00
CA PRO A 152 -8.75 14.94 15.39
C PRO A 152 -8.53 15.90 14.22
N PHE A 153 -7.79 15.46 13.19
CA PHE A 153 -7.53 16.27 12.00
C PHE A 153 -8.69 16.25 11.01
N GLY A 154 -9.52 15.22 11.02
CA GLY A 154 -10.70 15.10 10.16
C GLY A 154 -11.93 15.81 10.69
N ILE A 155 -12.06 15.98 12.01
CA ILE A 155 -13.24 16.59 12.66
C ILE A 155 -13.57 17.99 12.10
N PRO A 156 -12.61 18.95 11.98
CA PRO A 156 -12.94 20.28 11.48
C PRO A 156 -13.50 20.28 10.07
N SER A 157 -12.99 19.40 9.20
CA SER A 157 -13.52 19.26 7.83
C SER A 157 -14.88 18.60 7.81
N LEU A 158 -15.11 17.60 8.67
CA LEU A 158 -16.39 16.92 8.79
C LEU A 158 -17.51 17.84 9.29
N LEU A 159 -17.20 18.72 10.28
CA LEU A 159 -18.15 19.68 10.81
C LEU A 159 -18.54 20.79 9.81
N ARG A 160 -17.70 21.04 8.81
CA ARG A 160 -17.95 22.02 7.74
C ARG A 160 -18.62 21.39 6.51
N LEU A 161 -18.78 20.07 6.48
CA LEU A 161 -19.34 19.38 5.32
C LEU A 161 -20.84 19.67 5.21
N PRO A 162 -21.32 20.21 4.08
CA PRO A 162 -22.74 20.39 3.84
C PRO A 162 -23.40 19.06 3.48
N PHE A 163 -23.74 18.24 4.47
CA PHE A 163 -24.25 16.89 4.30
C PHE A 163 -25.44 16.79 3.33
N GLU A 164 -26.30 17.80 3.33
CA GLU A 164 -27.47 17.86 2.45
C GLU A 164 -27.13 18.00 0.96
N GLN A 165 -25.93 18.53 0.66
CA GLN A 165 -25.44 18.72 -0.72
C GLN A 165 -24.59 17.55 -1.22
N VAL A 166 -24.27 16.58 -0.35
CA VAL A 166 -23.46 15.43 -0.74
C VAL A 166 -24.33 14.44 -1.51
N PRO A 167 -24.03 14.20 -2.81
CA PRO A 167 -24.84 13.27 -3.60
C PRO A 167 -24.73 11.85 -3.05
N TRP A 168 -25.81 11.09 -3.16
CA TRP A 168 -25.85 9.71 -2.66
C TRP A 168 -24.76 8.82 -3.27
N THR A 169 -24.33 9.10 -4.50
CA THR A 169 -23.23 8.41 -5.18
C THR A 169 -21.89 8.57 -4.44
N ALA A 170 -21.64 9.72 -3.79
CA ALA A 170 -20.46 9.93 -2.96
C ALA A 170 -20.50 9.05 -1.69
N TRP A 171 -21.69 8.85 -1.12
CA TRP A 171 -21.86 7.92 0.01
C TRP A 171 -21.63 6.48 -0.41
N LEU A 172 -22.13 6.05 -1.58
CA LEU A 172 -21.81 4.72 -2.12
C LEU A 172 -20.31 4.55 -2.36
N GLY A 173 -19.65 5.55 -2.96
CA GLY A 173 -18.20 5.55 -3.13
C GLY A 173 -17.45 5.44 -1.80
N THR A 174 -17.94 6.11 -0.76
CA THR A 174 -17.38 6.02 0.60
C THR A 174 -17.55 4.61 1.16
N VAL A 175 -18.73 4.01 1.06
CA VAL A 175 -19.00 2.64 1.52
C VAL A 175 -18.12 1.65 0.76
N TYR A 176 -18.07 1.75 -0.58
CA TYR A 176 -17.20 0.93 -1.41
C TYR A 176 -15.73 1.04 -0.96
N SER A 177 -15.25 2.25 -0.73
CA SER A 177 -13.86 2.50 -0.34
C SER A 177 -13.53 1.88 1.02
N PHE A 178 -14.38 2.03 2.04
CA PHE A 178 -14.05 1.47 3.34
C PHE A 178 -14.24 -0.06 3.41
N VAL A 179 -15.16 -0.64 2.65
CA VAL A 179 -15.39 -2.10 2.63
C VAL A 179 -14.33 -2.79 1.78
N PHE A 180 -14.22 -2.41 0.50
CA PHE A 180 -13.40 -3.14 -0.46
C PHE A 180 -11.96 -2.62 -0.54
N ALA A 181 -11.74 -1.31 -0.71
CA ALA A 181 -10.40 -0.80 -0.88
C ALA A 181 -9.58 -0.84 0.42
N LEU A 182 -10.19 -0.47 1.56
CA LEU A 182 -9.47 -0.42 2.82
C LEU A 182 -9.61 -1.74 3.60
N SER A 183 -10.81 -2.19 3.97
CA SER A 183 -10.94 -3.37 4.85
C SER A 183 -10.45 -4.64 4.15
N ALA A 184 -11.00 -4.97 2.98
CA ALA A 184 -10.58 -6.14 2.22
C ALA A 184 -9.14 -6.00 1.72
N GLY A 185 -8.75 -4.82 1.22
CA GLY A 185 -7.41 -4.54 0.73
C GLY A 185 -6.33 -4.79 1.78
N TYR A 186 -6.46 -4.22 2.97
CA TYR A 186 -5.51 -4.43 4.06
C TYR A 186 -5.50 -5.88 4.58
N PHE A 187 -6.67 -6.51 4.68
CA PHE A 187 -6.75 -7.92 5.05
C PHE A 187 -5.99 -8.80 4.04
N PHE A 188 -6.27 -8.66 2.74
CA PHE A 188 -5.61 -9.44 1.70
C PHE A 188 -4.12 -9.11 1.58
N TRP A 189 -3.72 -7.86 1.81
CA TRP A 189 -2.32 -7.48 1.86
C TRP A 189 -1.57 -8.29 2.93
N TYR A 190 -2.05 -8.29 4.17
CA TYR A 190 -1.40 -9.04 5.23
C TYR A 190 -1.57 -10.55 5.11
N TYR A 191 -2.67 -11.00 4.53
CA TYR A 191 -2.80 -12.41 4.17
C TYR A 191 -1.72 -12.81 3.16
N ALA A 192 -1.47 -12.01 2.13
CA ALA A 192 -0.41 -12.23 1.17
C ALA A 192 0.98 -12.17 1.82
N VAL A 193 1.25 -11.16 2.66
CA VAL A 193 2.52 -11.05 3.41
C VAL A 193 2.75 -12.29 4.27
N SER A 194 1.72 -12.82 4.92
CA SER A 194 1.82 -14.03 5.75
C SER A 194 2.11 -15.31 4.96
N ARG A 195 1.78 -15.34 3.68
CA ARG A 195 1.94 -16.52 2.81
C ARG A 195 3.14 -16.45 1.86
N LEU A 196 3.46 -15.27 1.39
CA LEU A 196 4.45 -15.04 0.32
C LEU A 196 5.69 -14.31 0.82
N GLY A 197 5.64 -13.72 2.02
CA GLY A 197 6.64 -12.79 2.54
C GLY A 197 6.43 -11.35 2.04
N ALA A 198 7.17 -10.42 2.66
CA ALA A 198 7.00 -8.99 2.41
C ALA A 198 7.43 -8.59 0.99
N THR A 199 8.61 -9.04 0.54
CA THR A 199 9.17 -8.73 -0.78
C THR A 199 8.27 -9.18 -1.92
N ARG A 200 7.82 -10.46 -1.90
CA ARG A 200 6.96 -10.98 -2.96
C ARG A 200 5.60 -10.29 -2.97
N THR A 201 5.05 -9.98 -1.81
CA THR A 201 3.79 -9.24 -1.75
C THR A 201 3.96 -7.82 -2.31
N ALA A 202 5.03 -7.13 -1.95
CA ALA A 202 5.26 -5.76 -2.39
C ALA A 202 5.39 -5.65 -3.91
N ILE A 203 6.09 -6.56 -4.59
CA ILE A 203 6.26 -6.49 -6.07
C ILE A 203 4.92 -6.61 -6.80
N TYR A 204 3.94 -7.33 -6.25
CA TYR A 204 2.61 -7.44 -6.87
C TYR A 204 1.86 -6.10 -6.89
N SER A 205 2.19 -5.13 -6.03
CA SER A 205 1.57 -3.80 -6.09
C SER A 205 1.89 -3.06 -7.40
N ASN A 206 3.03 -3.35 -8.03
CA ASN A 206 3.40 -2.77 -9.32
C ASN A 206 2.58 -3.33 -10.50
N LEU A 207 1.71 -4.33 -10.29
CA LEU A 207 0.70 -4.73 -11.26
C LEU A 207 -0.47 -3.73 -11.37
N THR A 208 -0.64 -2.84 -10.37
CA THR A 208 -1.75 -1.86 -10.35
C THR A 208 -1.78 -1.00 -11.62
N PRO A 209 -0.68 -0.39 -12.10
CA PRO A 209 -0.72 0.36 -13.36
C PRO A 209 -1.01 -0.52 -14.59
N VAL A 210 -0.62 -1.79 -14.59
CA VAL A 210 -0.95 -2.72 -15.68
C VAL A 210 -2.44 -3.03 -15.71
N THR A 211 -3.05 -3.30 -14.55
CA THR A 211 -4.48 -3.54 -14.45
C THR A 211 -5.29 -2.27 -14.77
N GLY A 212 -4.82 -1.09 -14.32
CA GLY A 212 -5.42 0.18 -14.66
C GLY A 212 -5.43 0.43 -16.16
N LEU A 213 -4.30 0.20 -16.84
CA LEU A 213 -4.18 0.32 -18.29
C LEU A 213 -5.14 -0.64 -19.03
N ALA A 214 -5.21 -1.89 -18.59
CA ALA A 214 -6.11 -2.88 -19.19
C ALA A 214 -7.58 -2.49 -19.02
N ILE A 215 -7.98 -2.00 -17.85
CA ILE A 215 -9.33 -1.53 -17.59
C ILE A 215 -9.66 -0.31 -18.46
N ALA A 216 -8.77 0.69 -18.53
CA ALA A 216 -8.97 1.89 -19.35
C ALA A 216 -9.16 1.52 -20.85
N TRP A 217 -8.34 0.61 -21.36
CA TRP A 217 -8.49 0.10 -22.72
C TRP A 217 -9.84 -0.60 -22.96
N LEU A 218 -10.25 -1.49 -22.05
CA LEU A 218 -11.46 -2.31 -22.20
C LEU A 218 -12.75 -1.52 -21.97
N THR A 219 -12.74 -0.54 -21.04
CA THR A 219 -13.98 0.16 -20.62
C THR A 219 -14.13 1.53 -21.23
N LEU A 220 -13.02 2.25 -21.45
CA LEU A 220 -13.02 3.62 -21.98
C LEU A 220 -12.61 3.69 -23.45
N GLY A 221 -12.16 2.56 -24.06
CA GLY A 221 -11.69 2.52 -25.43
C GLY A 221 -10.40 3.32 -25.66
N GLU A 222 -9.60 3.55 -24.61
CA GLU A 222 -8.36 4.31 -24.73
C GLU A 222 -7.34 3.54 -25.56
N ASN A 223 -6.61 4.27 -26.42
CA ASN A 223 -5.53 3.69 -27.22
C ASN A 223 -4.29 3.44 -26.35
N VAL A 224 -3.86 2.19 -26.26
CA VAL A 224 -2.63 1.82 -25.57
C VAL A 224 -1.43 2.00 -26.49
N SER A 225 -0.49 2.85 -26.09
CA SER A 225 0.74 3.09 -26.85
C SER A 225 1.71 1.89 -26.76
N VAL A 226 2.58 1.75 -27.76
CA VAL A 226 3.66 0.72 -27.75
C VAL A 226 4.53 0.85 -26.51
N ARG A 227 4.83 2.06 -26.07
CA ARG A 227 5.58 2.34 -24.84
C ARG A 227 4.90 1.74 -23.60
N GLN A 228 3.58 1.94 -23.46
CA GLN A 228 2.79 1.39 -22.35
C GLN A 228 2.74 -0.13 -22.41
N MET A 229 2.61 -0.73 -23.59
CA MET A 229 2.67 -2.18 -23.75
C MET A 229 4.04 -2.76 -23.32
N LEU A 230 5.14 -2.11 -23.71
CA LEU A 230 6.48 -2.49 -23.28
C LEU A 230 6.64 -2.37 -21.75
N GLY A 231 6.14 -1.28 -21.16
CA GLY A 231 6.15 -1.08 -19.71
C GLY A 231 5.38 -2.17 -18.97
N ALA A 232 4.18 -2.51 -19.44
CA ALA A 232 3.38 -3.59 -18.89
C ALA A 232 4.10 -4.95 -18.99
N ALA A 233 4.73 -5.25 -20.12
CA ALA A 233 5.52 -6.46 -20.31
C ALA A 233 6.71 -6.51 -19.33
N VAL A 234 7.43 -5.40 -19.15
CA VAL A 234 8.55 -5.31 -18.19
C VAL A 234 8.06 -5.56 -16.75
N ILE A 235 6.91 -5.01 -16.34
CA ILE A 235 6.33 -5.25 -15.00
C ILE A 235 6.00 -6.73 -14.82
N LEU A 236 5.33 -7.35 -15.80
CA LEU A 236 4.95 -8.76 -15.73
C LEU A 236 6.18 -9.68 -15.64
N VAL A 237 7.19 -9.45 -16.49
CA VAL A 237 8.45 -10.20 -16.46
C VAL A 237 9.18 -10.00 -15.13
N SER A 238 9.27 -8.78 -14.65
CA SER A 238 9.90 -8.45 -13.36
C SER A 238 9.22 -9.16 -12.20
N THR A 239 7.88 -9.14 -12.17
CA THR A 239 7.09 -9.85 -11.15
C THR A 239 7.34 -11.36 -11.21
N TYR A 240 7.40 -11.93 -12.41
CA TYR A 240 7.72 -13.34 -12.60
C TYR A 240 9.14 -13.70 -12.12
N LEU A 241 10.15 -12.86 -12.43
CA LEU A 241 11.52 -13.06 -11.97
C LEU A 241 11.63 -13.03 -10.45
N VAL A 242 10.97 -12.08 -9.79
CA VAL A 242 10.96 -12.01 -8.32
C VAL A 242 10.24 -13.22 -7.72
N ARG A 243 9.17 -13.70 -8.36
CA ARG A 243 8.48 -14.93 -7.92
C ARG A 243 9.40 -16.15 -7.98
N GLN A 244 10.23 -16.28 -9.01
CA GLN A 244 11.18 -17.38 -9.20
C GLN A 244 12.46 -17.24 -8.37
N SER A 245 12.76 -16.03 -7.90
CA SER A 245 13.98 -15.77 -7.14
C SER A 245 13.96 -16.48 -5.78
N ARG A 246 15.16 -16.88 -5.32
CA ARG A 246 15.32 -17.43 -3.98
C ARG A 246 15.29 -16.27 -2.97
N ILE A 247 14.27 -16.27 -2.13
CA ILE A 247 14.14 -15.39 -0.97
C ILE A 247 14.13 -16.32 0.24
N THR A 248 15.20 -16.28 1.04
CA THR A 248 15.28 -17.07 2.26
C THR A 248 14.76 -16.23 3.42
N GLU A 249 13.70 -16.68 4.04
CA GLU A 249 13.22 -16.09 5.29
C GLU A 249 14.09 -16.55 6.44
N THR A 250 14.53 -15.63 7.27
CA THR A 250 15.19 -15.94 8.54
C THR A 250 14.11 -16.04 9.60
N GLU A 251 14.03 -17.16 10.30
CA GLU A 251 13.17 -17.29 11.48
C GLU A 251 13.64 -16.28 12.53
N VAL A 252 12.75 -15.35 12.90
CA VAL A 252 12.95 -14.32 13.94
C VAL A 252 11.99 -14.55 15.09
#